data_650e218c5ac49685096484c14613253d
#
_entry.id   650e218c5ac49685096484c14613253d
#
_cell.length_a   1.000
_cell.length_b   1.000
_cell.length_c   1.000
_cell.angle_alpha   90.00
_cell.angle_beta   90.00
_cell.angle_gamma   90.00
#
_symmetry.space_group_name_H-M   'P 1'
#
loop_
_entity.id
_entity.type
_entity.pdbx_description
1 polymer ?
#
loop_
_entity_poly.entity_id
_entity_poly.type
_entity_poly.pdbx_seq_one_letter_code
_entity_poly.pdbx_strand_id
1 'polypeptide(L)'
;MPDIRRGFGVAALTAAAVLGGLAIPATAHADEVAAVQITVCNDSDVSLQFWVKGYNQFDDWDDSPVWRANAHTCATGWNYWWKKNSSVELHYKRGSAGWTWKQEYVPKTGAKTVTFRVS
;
A
#
# COMPACT_ATOMS: atom_id res chain seq x y z
N MET A 1 12.36 -30.58 20.67
CA MET A 1 12.11 -30.82 21.07
C MET A 1 12.61 -31.02 21.17
N PRO A 2 12.04 -31.16 20.59
CA PRO A 2 11.69 -31.34 20.65
C PRO A 2 12.31 -31.27 20.30
N ASP A 3 11.56 -31.01 20.23
CA ASP A 3 11.34 -31.05 20.11
C ASP A 3 11.81 -31.01 19.67
N ILE A 4 11.37 -31.05 19.54
CA ILE A 4 11.26 -31.05 19.39
C ILE A 4 11.61 -31.10 18.99
N ARG A 5 11.19 -30.73 18.74
CA ARG A 5 11.00 -30.79 18.73
C ARG A 5 11.39 -30.57 18.52
N ARG A 6 11.19 -30.65 18.20
CA ARG A 6 11.06 -30.61 18.33
C ARG A 6 11.61 -30.17 18.20
N GLY A 7 11.67 -30.57 17.66
CA GLY A 7 11.58 -30.22 18.03
C GLY A 7 12.31 -29.90 17.60
N PHE A 8 12.13 -29.58 17.59
CA PHE A 8 12.15 -29.48 17.69
C PHE A 8 12.74 -29.12 17.69
N GLY A 9 12.68 -29.15 17.14
CA GLY A 9 12.63 -28.91 17.75
C GLY A 9 13.26 -28.61 17.57
N VAL A 10 12.99 -28.13 17.37
CA VAL A 10 12.99 -27.89 17.77
C VAL A 10 13.54 -27.64 17.79
N ALA A 11 13.11 -27.28 17.41
CA ALA A 11 13.09 -27.02 17.92
C ALA A 11 13.69 -26.69 17.86
N ALA A 12 13.66 -26.40 17.55
CA ALA A 12 13.67 -26.09 17.98
C ALA A 12 14.28 -25.70 17.86
N LEU A 13 14.56 -25.35 17.67
CA LEU A 13 14.68 -24.95 18.03
C LEU A 13 15.23 -24.61 18.04
N THR A 14 15.20 -24.24 17.80
CA THR A 14 15.23 -23.94 18.26
C THR A 14 15.72 -23.55 18.26
N ALA A 15 15.42 -23.13 17.97
CA ALA A 15 15.38 -22.78 18.40
C ALA A 15 15.80 -22.41 18.40
N ALA A 16 15.67 -21.92 18.14
CA ALA A 16 15.58 -21.50 18.54
C ALA A 16 15.95 -21.12 18.46
N ALA A 17 15.88 -20.70 18.26
CA ALA A 17 15.79 -20.31 18.59
C ALA A 17 16.13 -20.03 18.52
N VAL A 18 16.22 -19.66 18.42
CA VAL A 18 16.13 -19.30 18.69
C VAL A 18 16.37 -19.08 18.57
N LEU A 19 16.27 -18.69 18.46
CA LEU A 19 16.10 -18.40 18.65
C LEU A 19 16.04 -18.13 18.60
N GLY A 20 16.01 -17.85 18.39
CA GLY A 20 15.47 -17.49 18.54
C GLY A 20 15.40 -17.15 18.11
N GLY A 21 15.39 -16.75 18.03
CA GLY A 21 14.86 -16.33 17.87
C GLY A 21 14.74 -16.06 17.28
N LEU A 22 14.82 -15.83 17.33
CA LEU A 22 14.29 -15.65 16.83
C LEU A 22 13.86 -15.43 16.38
N ALA A 23 13.53 -15.18 16.39
CA ALA A 23 12.83 -15.09 16.03
C ALA A 23 12.51 -14.88 15.39
N ILE A 24 12.34 -15.12 15.41
CA ILE A 24 12.00 -14.86 14.29
C ILE A 24 10.87 -14.06 13.82
N PRO A 25 10.43 -13.22 14.23
CA PRO A 25 9.44 -12.22 13.83
C PRO A 25 9.84 -11.46 12.61
N ALA A 26 11.03 -11.53 12.26
CA ALA A 26 11.50 -10.97 11.01
C ALA A 26 10.70 -11.47 9.82
N THR A 27 10.04 -12.59 9.96
CA THR A 27 9.20 -13.13 8.90
C THR A 27 8.10 -12.19 8.50
N ALA A 28 7.52 -11.48 9.44
CA ALA A 28 6.45 -10.53 9.13
C ALA A 28 6.95 -9.44 8.20
N HIS A 29 8.17 -9.00 8.36
CA HIS A 29 8.74 -7.96 7.51
C HIS A 29 9.12 -8.50 6.13
N ALA A 30 9.46 -9.77 6.06
CA ALA A 30 9.84 -10.37 4.79
C ALA A 30 8.68 -10.41 3.79
N ASP A 31 7.44 -10.33 4.28
CA ASP A 31 6.26 -10.36 3.41
C ASP A 31 5.89 -8.99 2.88
N GLU A 32 6.51 -7.92 3.37
CA GLU A 32 6.19 -6.58 2.90
C GLU A 32 7.08 -6.21 1.72
N VAL A 33 6.48 -5.54 0.76
CA VAL A 33 7.21 -5.00 -0.40
C VAL A 33 7.33 -3.49 -0.26
N ALA A 34 8.28 -2.91 -0.99
CA ALA A 34 8.46 -1.46 -1.01
C ALA A 34 7.19 -0.80 -1.52
N ALA A 35 6.69 0.18 -0.77
CA ALA A 35 5.40 0.80 -1.05
C ALA A 35 5.40 2.28 -0.72
N VAL A 36 4.43 2.99 -1.29
CA VAL A 36 4.24 4.44 -1.10
C VAL A 36 2.79 4.73 -0.80
N GLN A 37 2.54 5.87 -0.17
CA GLN A 37 1.21 6.46 -0.12
C GLN A 37 1.00 7.32 -1.36
N ILE A 38 -0.26 7.47 -1.78
CA ILE A 38 -0.60 8.25 -2.96
C ILE A 38 -1.28 9.55 -2.52
N THR A 39 -0.80 10.66 -3.08
CA THR A 39 -1.44 11.96 -2.99
C THR A 39 -2.06 12.26 -4.34
N VAL A 40 -3.30 12.73 -4.33
CA VAL A 40 -3.98 13.17 -5.55
C VAL A 40 -4.24 14.65 -5.44
N CYS A 41 -3.76 15.39 -6.45
CA CYS A 41 -3.99 16.82 -6.55
C CYS A 41 -5.12 17.07 -7.53
N ASN A 42 -6.14 17.77 -7.05
CA ASN A 42 -7.30 18.13 -7.84
C ASN A 42 -7.06 19.50 -8.46
N ASP A 43 -6.76 19.53 -9.74
CA ASP A 43 -6.49 20.76 -10.49
C ASP A 43 -7.76 21.33 -11.12
N SER A 44 -8.93 20.80 -10.79
CA SER A 44 -10.20 21.28 -11.32
C SER A 44 -10.88 22.27 -10.39
N ASP A 45 -11.96 22.90 -10.88
CA ASP A 45 -12.71 23.92 -10.15
C ASP A 45 -13.80 23.32 -9.25
N VAL A 46 -13.98 22.00 -9.25
CA VAL A 46 -15.02 21.32 -8.47
C VAL A 46 -14.36 20.29 -7.56
N SER A 47 -15.07 19.86 -6.53
CA SER A 47 -14.52 18.85 -5.63
C SER A 47 -14.34 17.52 -6.34
N LEU A 48 -13.34 16.78 -5.90
CA LEU A 48 -12.98 15.49 -6.45
C LEU A 48 -13.13 14.43 -5.37
N GLN A 49 -13.75 13.30 -5.71
CA GLN A 49 -13.68 12.09 -4.90
C GLN A 49 -12.82 11.08 -5.65
N PHE A 50 -12.04 10.31 -4.92
CA PHE A 50 -11.18 9.31 -5.56
C PHE A 50 -10.92 8.13 -4.64
N TRP A 51 -10.60 7.01 -5.26
CA TRP A 51 -10.11 5.82 -4.58
C TRP A 51 -9.14 5.09 -5.51
N VAL A 52 -8.35 4.20 -4.94
CA VAL A 52 -7.26 3.55 -5.66
C VAL A 52 -7.44 2.04 -5.55
N LYS A 53 -7.12 1.37 -6.63
CA LYS A 53 -7.13 -0.09 -6.71
C LYS A 53 -5.79 -0.56 -7.27
N GLY A 54 -5.16 -1.48 -6.58
CA GLY A 54 -3.86 -1.99 -7.01
C GLY A 54 -3.27 -2.95 -6.00
N TYR A 55 -2.01 -3.30 -6.20
CA TYR A 55 -1.28 -4.13 -5.24
C TYR A 55 -0.82 -3.28 -4.07
N ASN A 56 -1.07 -3.75 -2.87
CA ASN A 56 -0.69 -3.06 -1.65
C ASN A 56 0.70 -3.49 -1.16
N GLN A 57 1.07 -3.05 0.04
CA GLN A 57 2.38 -3.36 0.63
C GLN A 57 2.58 -4.84 0.93
N PHE A 58 1.51 -5.63 0.95
CA PHE A 58 1.58 -7.08 1.15
C PHE A 58 1.46 -7.85 -0.15
N ASP A 59 1.56 -7.13 -1.28
CA ASP A 59 1.44 -7.70 -2.63
C ASP A 59 0.07 -8.32 -2.89
N ASP A 60 -0.96 -7.80 -2.24
CA ASP A 60 -2.36 -8.19 -2.43
C ASP A 60 -3.08 -7.13 -3.25
N TRP A 61 -3.95 -7.58 -4.15
CA TRP A 61 -4.81 -6.70 -4.95
C TRP A 61 -5.94 -6.17 -4.06
N ASP A 62 -5.97 -4.86 -3.85
CA ASP A 62 -6.80 -4.26 -2.82
C ASP A 62 -7.45 -2.97 -3.30
N ASP A 63 -8.54 -2.58 -2.61
CA ASP A 63 -9.27 -1.35 -2.86
C ASP A 63 -9.10 -0.43 -1.65
N SER A 64 -8.93 0.86 -1.91
CA SER A 64 -8.90 1.86 -0.84
C SER A 64 -10.31 2.37 -0.53
N PRO A 65 -10.48 3.07 0.60
CA PRO A 65 -11.68 3.88 0.80
C PRO A 65 -11.72 5.04 -0.18
N VAL A 66 -12.82 5.77 -0.17
CA VAL A 66 -12.97 6.99 -0.97
C VAL A 66 -12.45 8.18 -0.15
N TRP A 67 -11.59 8.97 -0.77
CA TRP A 67 -11.11 10.23 -0.22
C TRP A 67 -11.63 11.40 -1.05
N ARG A 68 -11.50 12.60 -0.52
CA ARG A 68 -11.95 13.82 -1.17
C ARG A 68 -10.82 14.85 -1.22
N ALA A 69 -10.69 15.51 -2.37
CA ALA A 69 -9.83 16.68 -2.52
C ALA A 69 -10.70 17.83 -3.01
N ASN A 70 -10.74 18.92 -2.25
CA ASN A 70 -11.48 20.11 -2.68
C ASN A 70 -10.82 20.72 -3.92
N ALA A 71 -11.55 21.61 -4.61
CA ALA A 71 -11.03 22.27 -5.81
C ALA A 71 -9.65 22.89 -5.53
N HIS A 72 -8.70 22.65 -6.42
CA HIS A 72 -7.33 23.21 -6.37
C HIS A 72 -6.54 22.81 -5.12
N THR A 73 -6.87 21.67 -4.50
CA THR A 73 -6.13 21.14 -3.35
C THR A 73 -5.69 19.71 -3.60
N CYS A 74 -4.81 19.22 -2.76
CA CYS A 74 -4.34 17.85 -2.80
C CYS A 74 -4.80 17.10 -1.55
N ALA A 75 -5.00 15.81 -1.67
CA ALA A 75 -5.32 14.95 -0.53
C ALA A 75 -4.49 13.67 -0.62
N THR A 76 -4.01 13.22 0.53
CA THR A 76 -3.23 11.99 0.61
C THR A 76 -4.11 10.86 1.12
N GLY A 77 -3.98 9.69 0.49
CA GLY A 77 -4.66 8.50 0.95
C GLY A 77 -3.92 7.88 2.12
N TRP A 78 -4.13 8.43 3.31
CA TRP A 78 -3.42 8.03 4.51
C TRP A 78 -3.71 6.60 4.90
N ASN A 79 -2.66 5.91 5.39
CA ASN A 79 -2.74 4.54 5.89
C ASN A 79 -2.94 3.48 4.81
N TYR A 80 -2.84 3.85 3.53
CA TYR A 80 -2.85 2.90 2.44
C TYR A 80 -1.55 3.01 1.67
N TRP A 81 -0.87 1.89 1.53
CA TRP A 81 0.47 1.82 0.94
C TRP A 81 0.42 0.95 -0.30
N TRP A 82 0.91 1.49 -1.40
CA TRP A 82 0.81 0.86 -2.72
C TRP A 82 2.18 0.45 -3.20
N LYS A 83 2.23 -0.73 -3.79
CA LYS A 83 3.49 -1.34 -4.24
C LYS A 83 4.19 -0.43 -5.25
N LYS A 84 5.49 -0.19 -5.04
CA LYS A 84 6.32 0.52 -6.00
C LYS A 84 6.55 -0.34 -7.24
N ASN A 85 6.85 0.31 -8.35
CA ASN A 85 7.11 -0.34 -9.62
C ASN A 85 5.92 -1.19 -10.06
N SER A 86 4.73 -0.64 -9.93
CA SER A 86 3.48 -1.29 -10.33
C SER A 86 2.48 -0.25 -10.77
N SER A 87 1.46 -0.67 -11.48
CA SER A 87 0.38 0.21 -11.91
C SER A 87 -0.79 0.08 -10.97
N VAL A 88 -1.48 1.21 -10.74
CA VAL A 88 -2.72 1.25 -9.98
C VAL A 88 -3.80 1.86 -10.84
N GLU A 89 -5.05 1.60 -10.47
CA GLU A 89 -6.22 2.25 -11.07
C GLU A 89 -6.63 3.39 -10.16
N LEU A 90 -6.59 4.60 -10.66
CA LEU A 90 -7.10 5.77 -9.95
C LEU A 90 -8.52 6.03 -10.42
N HIS A 91 -9.49 5.74 -9.56
CA HIS A 91 -10.91 5.97 -9.82
C HIS A 91 -11.29 7.32 -9.23
N TYR A 92 -12.01 8.12 -9.98
CA TYR A 92 -12.36 9.46 -9.53
C TYR A 92 -13.65 9.96 -10.16
N LYS A 93 -14.24 10.94 -9.49
CA LYS A 93 -15.38 11.68 -10.06
C LYS A 93 -15.27 13.14 -9.63
N ARG A 94 -15.65 14.03 -10.56
CA ARG A 94 -15.64 15.48 -10.35
C ARG A 94 -17.04 15.94 -10.08
N GLY A 95 -17.25 16.59 -8.92
CA GLY A 95 -18.55 17.14 -8.56
C GLY A 95 -19.65 16.08 -8.68
N SER A 96 -20.65 16.37 -9.50
CA SER A 96 -21.79 15.47 -9.72
C SER A 96 -21.62 14.56 -10.95
N ALA A 97 -20.48 14.61 -11.62
CA ALA A 97 -20.21 13.73 -12.76
C ALA A 97 -20.08 12.28 -12.31
N GLY A 98 -20.19 11.36 -13.25
CA GLY A 98 -20.05 9.93 -12.95
C GLY A 98 -18.60 9.55 -12.66
N TRP A 99 -18.45 8.36 -12.11
CA TRP A 99 -17.12 7.78 -11.87
C TRP A 99 -16.43 7.43 -13.19
N THR A 100 -15.14 7.70 -13.23
CA THR A 100 -14.25 7.26 -14.30
C THR A 100 -12.93 6.81 -13.67
N TRP A 101 -12.02 6.30 -14.46
CA TRP A 101 -10.72 5.89 -13.91
C TRP A 101 -9.64 5.98 -14.99
N LYS A 102 -8.42 6.04 -14.52
CA LYS A 102 -7.24 5.98 -15.38
C LYS A 102 -6.16 5.14 -14.70
N GLN A 103 -5.27 4.58 -15.50
CA GLN A 103 -4.14 3.85 -14.98
C GLN A 103 -3.02 4.83 -14.66
N GLU A 104 -2.41 4.65 -13.47
CA GLU A 104 -1.24 5.43 -13.08
C GLU A 104 -0.13 4.48 -12.67
N TYR A 105 1.09 4.89 -12.92
CA TYR A 105 2.25 4.09 -12.57
C TYR A 105 2.88 4.60 -11.28
N VAL A 106 3.11 3.68 -10.34
CA VAL A 106 3.82 3.97 -9.10
C VAL A 106 5.30 3.69 -9.34
N PRO A 107 6.14 4.73 -9.44
CA PRO A 107 7.53 4.53 -9.82
C PRO A 107 8.36 3.88 -8.71
N LYS A 108 9.50 3.36 -9.13
CA LYS A 108 10.51 2.86 -8.22
C LYS A 108 11.28 4.06 -7.68
N THR A 109 10.84 4.56 -6.54
CA THR A 109 11.36 5.80 -5.94
C THR A 109 11.76 5.56 -4.50
N GLY A 110 12.67 6.40 -3.99
CA GLY A 110 12.99 6.41 -2.57
C GLY A 110 12.01 7.21 -1.72
N ALA A 111 11.10 7.95 -2.36
CA ALA A 111 10.11 8.74 -1.63
C ALA A 111 9.05 7.83 -0.99
N LYS A 112 8.38 8.36 0.02
CA LYS A 112 7.30 7.64 0.71
C LYS A 112 5.94 7.97 0.14
N THR A 113 5.86 8.96 -0.73
CA THR A 113 4.62 9.45 -1.32
C THR A 113 4.85 9.75 -2.78
N VAL A 114 3.88 9.43 -3.62
CA VAL A 114 3.85 9.85 -5.01
C VAL A 114 2.59 10.66 -5.25
N THR A 115 2.64 11.59 -6.20
CA THR A 115 1.53 12.50 -6.49
C THR A 115 1.03 12.26 -7.90
N PHE A 116 -0.28 12.08 -8.02
CA PHE A 116 -0.97 12.06 -9.30
C PHE A 116 -1.88 13.27 -9.38
N ARG A 117 -2.13 13.75 -10.59
CA ARG A 117 -2.96 14.94 -10.80
C ARG A 117 -4.18 14.60 -11.64
N VAL A 118 -5.29 15.25 -11.28
CA VAL A 118 -6.55 15.17 -12.02
C VAL A 118 -7.01 16.59 -12.32
N SER A 119 -7.22 16.89 -13.59
CA SER A 119 -7.70 18.21 -14.04
C SER A 119 -9.11 18.16 -14.59
#